data_2d4dadf956d1af2cc8912d2e5a0ec2c6
#
_entry.id   2d4dadf956d1af2cc8912d2e5a0ec2c6
#
_cell.length_a   1.000
_cell.length_b   1.000
_cell.length_c   1.000
_cell.angle_alpha   90.00
_cell.angle_beta   90.00
_cell.angle_gamma   90.00
#
_symmetry.space_group_name_H-M   'P 1'
#
loop_
_entity.id
_entity.type
_entity.pdbx_description
1 polymer ?
#
loop_
_entity_poly.entity_id
_entity_poly.type
_entity_poly.pdbx_seq_one_letter_code
_entity_poly.pdbx_strand_id
1 'polypeptide(L)'
;MTFLSISSYRAKAKWHRLMSLCSYVYKTKQIGLMSLCSYVLLFCNLCLTGCGDGSCYDNGSAVPMARFYQSGTTTQVSPNGMTVSAIGAPGDTLLIDNATVSDLHLPLHVSTGSTQWRMTFAASDGTTETDTVTINYHPIEYFASVECGAMYHFDITGVSHTGHAIDSVVVAQAHVTHVDQVNLRIYLPTN
;
A
#
# COMPACT_ATOMS: atom_id res chain seq x y z
N MET A 1 17.85 4.93 13.40
CA MET A 1 17.36 3.93 14.38
C MET A 1 17.40 4.51 15.79
N THR A 2 16.46 5.34 16.24
CA THR A 2 16.41 5.82 17.65
C THR A 2 15.16 6.63 17.98
N PHE A 3 13.99 6.34 17.38
CA PHE A 3 12.74 7.08 17.74
C PHE A 3 11.64 6.25 18.42
N LEU A 4 11.82 4.95 18.64
CA LEU A 4 10.82 4.06 19.25
C LEU A 4 10.95 3.89 20.78
N SER A 5 11.97 4.46 21.43
CA SER A 5 12.23 4.25 22.87
C SER A 5 11.53 5.24 23.80
N ILE A 6 11.11 6.41 23.33
CA ILE A 6 10.64 7.50 24.21
C ILE A 6 9.16 7.38 24.58
N SER A 7 8.34 6.78 23.72
CA SER A 7 6.89 6.61 23.96
C SER A 7 6.59 5.57 25.07
N SER A 8 7.36 4.50 25.12
CA SER A 8 7.20 3.43 26.13
C SER A 8 7.56 3.87 27.55
N TYR A 9 8.52 4.76 27.70
CA TYR A 9 8.95 5.25 29.02
C TYR A 9 7.93 6.19 29.67
N ARG A 10 7.25 7.02 28.90
CA ARG A 10 6.22 7.94 29.43
C ARG A 10 4.96 7.21 29.91
N ALA A 11 4.59 6.11 29.27
CA ALA A 11 3.46 5.31 29.70
C ALA A 11 3.74 4.57 31.03
N LYS A 12 4.92 3.98 31.19
CA LYS A 12 5.32 3.30 32.45
C LYS A 12 5.43 4.25 33.63
N ALA A 13 5.96 5.47 33.45
CA ALA A 13 6.07 6.46 34.51
C ALA A 13 4.71 6.98 35.00
N LYS A 14 3.71 7.06 34.12
CA LYS A 14 2.36 7.46 34.46
C LYS A 14 1.61 6.37 35.24
N TRP A 15 1.87 5.10 34.93
CA TRP A 15 1.31 3.95 35.64
C TRP A 15 1.80 3.83 37.08
N HIS A 16 3.10 4.03 37.32
CA HIS A 16 3.66 4.00 38.66
C HIS A 16 3.12 5.11 39.58
N ARG A 17 2.81 6.29 39.03
CA ARG A 17 2.18 7.38 39.82
C ARG A 17 0.73 7.08 40.17
N LEU A 18 -0.03 6.43 39.30
CA LEU A 18 -1.41 6.02 39.57
C LEU A 18 -1.48 4.90 40.62
N MET A 19 -0.58 3.93 40.58
CA MET A 19 -0.48 2.88 41.61
C MET A 19 -0.10 3.43 42.98
N SER A 20 0.81 4.43 43.04
CA SER A 20 1.21 5.11 44.28
C SER A 20 0.08 5.90 44.93
N LEU A 21 -0.79 6.53 44.14
CA LEU A 21 -1.96 7.25 44.65
C LEU A 21 -3.03 6.28 45.18
N CYS A 22 -3.22 5.12 44.55
CA CYS A 22 -4.16 4.10 45.02
C CYS A 22 -3.73 3.50 46.36
N SER A 23 -2.42 3.31 46.64
CA SER A 23 -1.90 2.79 47.91
C SER A 23 -1.98 3.81 49.03
N TYR A 24 -1.92 5.12 48.75
CA TYR A 24 -2.06 6.17 49.76
C TYR A 24 -3.51 6.34 50.28
N VAL A 25 -4.49 6.15 49.37
CA VAL A 25 -5.93 6.24 49.67
C VAL A 25 -6.40 5.01 50.45
N TYR A 26 -5.74 3.86 50.31
CA TYR A 26 -6.09 2.63 51.04
C TYR A 26 -5.88 2.71 52.57
N LYS A 27 -5.03 3.64 53.04
CA LYS A 27 -4.66 3.77 54.46
C LYS A 27 -5.60 4.63 55.28
N THR A 28 -6.56 5.33 54.68
CA THR A 28 -7.48 6.22 55.42
C THR A 28 -8.97 5.89 55.11
N LYS A 29 -9.58 5.16 56.02
CA LYS A 29 -11.03 4.82 56.16
C LYS A 29 -11.57 3.66 55.34
N GLN A 30 -11.64 2.53 56.05
CA GLN A 30 -12.43 1.36 55.67
C GLN A 30 -13.91 1.70 55.44
N ILE A 31 -14.51 1.06 54.42
CA ILE A 31 -15.91 0.76 54.13
C ILE A 31 -16.56 1.52 52.95
N GLY A 32 -16.24 2.77 52.70
CA GLY A 32 -16.85 3.50 51.56
C GLY A 32 -16.04 3.53 50.29
N LEU A 33 -14.77 3.25 50.38
CA LEU A 33 -13.78 3.50 49.30
C LEU A 33 -13.58 2.32 48.34
N MET A 34 -13.87 1.08 48.78
CA MET A 34 -13.76 -0.11 47.90
C MET A 34 -14.80 -0.11 46.78
N SER A 35 -15.97 0.47 47.02
CA SER A 35 -17.01 0.62 45.98
C SER A 35 -16.61 1.64 44.92
N LEU A 36 -16.01 2.77 45.32
CA LEU A 36 -15.58 3.81 44.36
C LEU A 36 -14.40 3.35 43.49
N CYS A 37 -13.42 2.63 44.05
CA CYS A 37 -12.33 2.06 43.27
C CYS A 37 -12.81 1.01 42.24
N SER A 38 -13.81 0.19 42.60
CA SER A 38 -14.40 -0.78 41.71
C SER A 38 -15.12 -0.11 40.52
N TYR A 39 -15.86 0.97 40.77
CA TYR A 39 -16.55 1.75 39.72
C TYR A 39 -15.52 2.46 38.79
N VAL A 40 -14.45 3.02 39.35
CA VAL A 40 -13.39 3.67 38.54
C VAL A 40 -12.64 2.65 37.69
N LEU A 41 -12.35 1.45 38.19
CA LEU A 41 -11.75 0.37 37.43
C LEU A 41 -12.69 -0.17 36.35
N LEU A 42 -13.99 -0.27 36.63
CA LEU A 42 -14.98 -0.67 35.65
C LEU A 42 -15.12 0.39 34.54
N PHE A 43 -15.15 1.67 34.91
CA PHE A 43 -15.23 2.78 33.94
C PHE A 43 -13.95 2.91 33.10
N CYS A 44 -12.76 2.65 33.68
CA CYS A 44 -11.49 2.65 32.96
C CYS A 44 -11.42 1.51 31.92
N ASN A 45 -12.00 0.34 32.21
CA ASN A 45 -12.08 -0.77 31.25
C ASN A 45 -13.07 -0.48 30.10
N LEU A 46 -14.14 0.28 30.31
CA LEU A 46 -15.05 0.69 29.24
C LEU A 46 -14.44 1.74 28.30
N CYS A 47 -13.48 2.54 28.76
CA CYS A 47 -12.81 3.54 27.91
C CYS A 47 -11.68 2.95 27.04
N LEU A 48 -11.27 1.70 27.26
CA LEU A 48 -10.20 1.05 26.51
C LEU A 48 -10.68 0.26 25.29
N THR A 49 -11.99 0.14 25.06
CA THR A 49 -12.54 -0.60 23.91
C THR A 49 -12.86 0.27 22.70
N GLY A 50 -12.38 1.50 22.68
CA GLY A 50 -12.69 2.50 21.64
C GLY A 50 -11.62 2.76 20.60
N CYS A 51 -10.63 1.86 20.40
CA CYS A 51 -9.82 1.89 19.19
C CYS A 51 -10.45 0.92 18.19
N GLY A 52 -11.36 1.42 17.38
CA GLY A 52 -11.71 0.74 16.14
C GLY A 52 -10.44 0.66 15.28
N ASP A 53 -9.98 -0.55 14.97
CA ASP A 53 -9.01 -0.78 13.91
C ASP A 53 -9.67 -0.39 12.58
N GLY A 54 -9.80 0.90 12.34
CA GLY A 54 -10.08 1.44 11.03
C GLY A 54 -8.86 1.16 10.17
N SER A 55 -8.77 -0.05 9.62
CA SER A 55 -7.77 -0.39 8.63
C SER A 55 -8.08 0.39 7.36
N CYS A 56 -7.65 1.64 7.32
CA CYS A 56 -7.50 2.33 6.06
C CYS A 56 -6.44 1.56 5.28
N TYR A 57 -6.77 1.07 4.09
CA TYR A 57 -5.79 0.50 3.19
C TYR A 57 -4.66 1.50 3.00
N ASP A 58 -3.41 1.05 3.16
CA ASP A 58 -2.21 1.87 3.39
C ASP A 58 -1.93 3.00 2.38
N ASN A 59 -2.63 3.08 1.26
CA ASN A 59 -2.30 4.00 0.18
C ASN A 59 -3.42 4.95 -0.27
N GLY A 60 -4.58 4.95 0.32
CA GLY A 60 -5.65 5.88 -0.04
C GLY A 60 -6.16 5.80 -1.50
N SER A 61 -5.49 5.03 -2.36
CA SER A 61 -5.81 4.89 -3.78
C SER A 61 -5.63 3.46 -4.24
N ALA A 62 -6.50 3.02 -5.15
CA ALA A 62 -6.37 1.72 -5.80
C ALA A 62 -5.13 1.67 -6.71
N VAL A 63 -4.49 0.52 -6.81
CA VAL A 63 -3.28 0.34 -7.62
C VAL A 63 -3.53 -0.75 -8.65
N PRO A 64 -3.39 -0.47 -9.96
CA PRO A 64 -3.55 -1.50 -10.99
C PRO A 64 -2.43 -2.53 -10.93
N MET A 65 -2.80 -3.79 -11.10
CA MET A 65 -1.88 -4.92 -11.19
C MET A 65 -1.67 -5.33 -12.65
N ALA A 66 -0.39 -5.36 -13.05
CA ALA A 66 0.05 -5.91 -14.33
C ALA A 66 0.65 -7.30 -14.12
N ARG A 67 0.40 -8.21 -15.06
CA ARG A 67 0.93 -9.58 -15.08
C ARG A 67 1.50 -9.92 -16.42
N PHE A 68 2.60 -10.69 -16.44
CA PHE A 68 3.34 -11.03 -17.65
C PHE A 68 2.89 -12.38 -18.22
N TYR A 69 2.78 -12.43 -19.53
CA TYR A 69 2.40 -13.61 -20.30
C TYR A 69 3.32 -13.82 -21.50
N GLN A 70 3.47 -15.04 -21.92
CA GLN A 70 4.13 -15.37 -23.19
C GLN A 70 3.23 -14.98 -24.35
N SER A 71 3.78 -14.29 -25.36
CA SER A 71 3.03 -13.85 -26.54
C SER A 71 2.33 -15.00 -27.25
N GLY A 72 1.08 -14.75 -27.67
CA GLY A 72 0.26 -15.75 -28.34
C GLY A 72 -0.28 -16.86 -27.43
N THR A 73 -0.04 -16.82 -26.12
CA THR A 73 -0.49 -17.85 -25.17
C THR A 73 -1.19 -17.24 -23.94
N THR A 74 -1.71 -18.11 -23.07
CA THR A 74 -2.19 -17.73 -21.74
C THR A 74 -1.22 -18.13 -20.63
N THR A 75 -0.01 -18.55 -21.00
CA THR A 75 1.02 -18.98 -20.06
C THR A 75 1.62 -17.76 -19.37
N GLN A 76 1.55 -17.75 -18.04
CA GLN A 76 2.22 -16.73 -17.23
C GLN A 76 3.71 -16.92 -17.26
N VAL A 77 4.44 -15.81 -17.30
CA VAL A 77 5.90 -15.78 -17.20
C VAL A 77 6.33 -14.79 -16.11
N SER A 78 7.53 -15.01 -15.59
CA SER A 78 8.14 -14.12 -14.59
C SER A 78 9.50 -13.69 -15.11
N PRO A 79 9.59 -12.50 -15.74
CA PRO A 79 10.86 -11.99 -16.22
C PRO A 79 11.86 -11.81 -15.08
N ASN A 80 13.08 -12.28 -15.28
CA ASN A 80 14.20 -12.13 -14.35
C ASN A 80 14.99 -10.85 -14.68
N GLY A 81 15.63 -10.27 -13.66
CA GLY A 81 16.48 -9.11 -13.85
C GLY A 81 15.72 -7.88 -14.33
N MET A 82 14.43 -7.78 -13.97
CA MET A 82 13.60 -6.66 -14.38
C MET A 82 13.82 -5.45 -13.47
N THR A 83 13.94 -4.27 -14.09
CA THR A 83 13.97 -2.98 -13.40
C THR A 83 12.80 -2.13 -13.87
N VAL A 84 12.06 -1.52 -12.93
CA VAL A 84 10.90 -0.67 -13.23
C VAL A 84 11.05 0.66 -12.52
N SER A 85 10.91 1.76 -13.27
CA SER A 85 10.93 3.12 -12.72
C SER A 85 9.81 3.99 -13.28
N ALA A 86 9.32 4.93 -12.47
CA ALA A 86 8.36 5.93 -12.91
C ALA A 86 9.07 7.06 -13.67
N ILE A 87 8.55 7.42 -14.84
CA ILE A 87 9.08 8.54 -15.63
C ILE A 87 8.39 9.82 -15.18
N GLY A 88 9.20 10.89 -14.92
CA GLY A 88 8.71 12.21 -14.55
C GLY A 88 8.33 12.36 -13.07
N ALA A 89 8.49 11.30 -12.27
CA ALA A 89 8.47 11.43 -10.81
C ALA A 89 9.79 12.05 -10.32
N PRO A 90 9.82 12.74 -9.17
CA PRO A 90 11.05 13.29 -8.63
C PRO A 90 12.12 12.19 -8.47
N GLY A 91 13.22 12.28 -9.25
CA GLY A 91 14.32 11.33 -9.23
C GLY A 91 14.05 10.00 -9.95
N ASP A 92 13.10 9.97 -10.91
CA ASP A 92 12.68 8.72 -11.61
C ASP A 92 12.54 7.57 -10.61
N THR A 93 11.54 7.66 -9.74
CA THR A 93 11.34 6.75 -8.61
C THR A 93 11.42 5.30 -9.04
N LEU A 94 12.41 4.59 -8.50
CA LEU A 94 12.61 3.16 -8.73
C LEU A 94 11.56 2.36 -7.96
N LEU A 95 10.79 1.54 -8.66
CA LEU A 95 9.77 0.67 -8.08
C LEU A 95 10.29 -0.76 -7.88
N ILE A 96 11.02 -1.27 -8.87
CA ILE A 96 11.64 -2.60 -8.88
C ILE A 96 13.09 -2.45 -9.34
N ASP A 97 14.01 -3.13 -8.68
CA ASP A 97 15.44 -3.13 -9.02
C ASP A 97 15.94 -4.55 -9.21
N ASN A 98 16.28 -4.88 -10.46
CA ASN A 98 16.91 -6.14 -10.86
C ASN A 98 16.31 -7.40 -10.19
N ALA A 99 14.99 -7.54 -10.25
CA ALA A 99 14.27 -8.62 -9.59
C ALA A 99 13.50 -9.51 -10.57
N THR A 100 13.10 -10.70 -10.10
CA THR A 100 12.12 -11.54 -10.80
C THR A 100 10.71 -11.09 -10.42
N VAL A 101 9.90 -10.77 -11.41
CA VAL A 101 8.56 -10.18 -11.21
C VAL A 101 7.49 -11.07 -11.82
N SER A 102 6.53 -11.51 -11.01
CA SER A 102 5.32 -12.22 -11.49
C SER A 102 4.13 -11.28 -11.61
N ASP A 103 3.92 -10.49 -10.58
CA ASP A 103 2.87 -9.48 -10.50
C ASP A 103 3.48 -8.11 -10.20
N LEU A 104 3.07 -7.09 -10.93
CA LEU A 104 3.61 -5.75 -10.86
C LEU A 104 2.51 -4.75 -10.53
N HIS A 105 2.58 -4.13 -9.37
CA HIS A 105 1.69 -3.05 -8.99
C HIS A 105 2.25 -1.71 -9.47
N LEU A 106 1.46 -0.97 -10.26
CA LEU A 106 1.87 0.26 -10.92
C LEU A 106 1.08 1.46 -10.37
N PRO A 107 1.54 2.12 -9.30
CA PRO A 107 0.84 3.27 -8.72
C PRO A 107 0.53 4.35 -9.76
N LEU A 108 -0.70 4.87 -9.75
CA LEU A 108 -1.14 5.93 -10.64
C LEU A 108 -1.19 7.28 -9.91
N HIS A 109 -0.93 8.35 -10.64
CA HIS A 109 -0.92 9.69 -10.08
C HIS A 109 -2.32 10.30 -10.12
N VAL A 110 -2.86 10.72 -8.98
CA VAL A 110 -4.25 11.21 -8.85
C VAL A 110 -4.51 12.56 -9.55
N SER A 111 -3.49 13.38 -9.75
CA SER A 111 -3.64 14.71 -10.36
C SER A 111 -3.30 14.75 -11.86
N THR A 112 -2.92 13.62 -12.45
CA THR A 112 -2.65 13.52 -13.90
C THR A 112 -3.56 12.46 -14.50
N GLY A 113 -3.87 12.57 -15.77
CA GLY A 113 -4.64 11.54 -16.51
C GLY A 113 -3.76 10.48 -17.16
N SER A 114 -2.46 10.46 -16.88
CA SER A 114 -1.50 9.56 -17.50
C SER A 114 -0.30 9.35 -16.60
N THR A 115 0.24 8.13 -16.59
CA THR A 115 1.49 7.76 -15.91
C THR A 115 2.35 6.92 -16.85
N GLN A 116 3.66 7.15 -16.84
CA GLN A 116 4.62 6.43 -17.67
C GLN A 116 5.57 5.61 -16.80
N TRP A 117 5.78 4.37 -17.20
CA TRP A 117 6.66 3.42 -16.54
C TRP A 117 7.76 2.96 -17.50
N ARG A 118 9.02 3.15 -17.12
CA ARG A 118 10.16 2.56 -17.81
C ARG A 118 10.39 1.16 -17.27
N MET A 119 10.37 0.18 -18.15
CA MET A 119 10.57 -1.23 -17.84
C MET A 119 11.81 -1.72 -18.60
N THR A 120 12.83 -2.13 -17.86
CA THR A 120 14.09 -2.67 -18.43
C THR A 120 14.15 -4.17 -18.12
N PHE A 121 14.37 -4.95 -19.14
CA PHE A 121 14.46 -6.40 -19.10
C PHE A 121 15.91 -6.83 -19.36
N ALA A 122 16.45 -7.72 -18.55
CA ALA A 122 17.74 -8.35 -18.78
C ALA A 122 17.56 -9.56 -19.69
N ALA A 123 18.26 -9.59 -20.82
CA ALA A 123 18.34 -10.74 -21.69
C ALA A 123 19.41 -11.74 -21.23
N SER A 124 19.30 -12.99 -21.65
CA SER A 124 20.22 -14.07 -21.27
C SER A 124 21.65 -13.89 -21.79
N ASP A 125 21.83 -13.07 -22.80
CA ASP A 125 23.15 -12.71 -23.38
C ASP A 125 23.84 -11.55 -22.66
N GLY A 126 23.22 -11.01 -21.59
CA GLY A 126 23.71 -9.86 -20.82
C GLY A 126 23.33 -8.51 -21.39
N THR A 127 22.59 -8.45 -22.49
CA THR A 127 22.03 -7.21 -23.02
C THR A 127 20.79 -6.82 -22.22
N THR A 128 20.39 -5.56 -22.34
CA THR A 128 19.15 -5.05 -21.72
C THR A 128 18.28 -4.38 -22.77
N GLU A 129 17.00 -4.67 -22.72
CA GLU A 129 16.01 -3.99 -23.55
C GLU A 129 15.10 -3.16 -22.66
N THR A 130 14.73 -1.97 -23.14
CA THR A 130 13.93 -1.04 -22.35
C THR A 130 12.71 -0.58 -23.12
N ASP A 131 11.56 -0.74 -22.49
CA ASP A 131 10.28 -0.22 -22.98
C ASP A 131 9.68 0.81 -22.01
N THR A 132 8.89 1.70 -22.59
CA THR A 132 8.04 2.62 -21.83
C THR A 132 6.59 2.22 -22.00
N VAL A 133 5.94 1.94 -20.90
CA VAL A 133 4.49 1.70 -20.86
C VAL A 133 3.79 2.95 -20.37
N THR A 134 2.86 3.47 -21.16
CA THR A 134 2.03 4.64 -20.82
C THR A 134 0.62 4.16 -20.53
N ILE A 135 0.11 4.49 -19.33
CA ILE A 135 -1.26 4.19 -18.91
C ILE A 135 -2.02 5.50 -18.86
N ASN A 136 -3.12 5.61 -19.62
CA ASN A 136 -4.05 6.73 -19.59
C ASN A 136 -5.28 6.32 -18.79
N TYR A 137 -5.78 7.20 -17.94
CA TYR A 137 -6.86 6.88 -17.00
C TYR A 137 -7.61 8.13 -16.54
N HIS A 138 -8.78 7.91 -15.94
CA HIS A 138 -9.52 8.91 -15.18
C HIS A 138 -9.52 8.52 -13.69
N PRO A 139 -9.03 9.39 -12.79
CA PRO A 139 -9.19 9.17 -11.35
C PRO A 139 -10.64 9.41 -10.93
N ILE A 140 -11.17 8.53 -10.07
CA ILE A 140 -12.51 8.59 -9.51
C ILE A 140 -12.36 8.72 -8.00
N GLU A 141 -12.64 9.92 -7.51
CA GLU A 141 -12.63 10.17 -6.08
C GLU A 141 -13.88 9.57 -5.42
N TYR A 142 -13.70 8.92 -4.28
CA TYR A 142 -14.79 8.48 -3.44
C TYR A 142 -14.45 8.64 -1.96
N PHE A 143 -15.48 8.87 -1.15
CA PHE A 143 -15.31 8.98 0.29
C PHE A 143 -15.36 7.59 0.92
N ALA A 144 -14.25 7.14 1.49
CA ALA A 144 -14.15 5.81 2.07
C ALA A 144 -14.74 5.76 3.48
N SER A 145 -14.29 6.65 4.39
CA SER A 145 -14.81 6.81 5.74
C SER A 145 -14.33 8.14 6.34
N VAL A 146 -14.81 8.49 7.53
CA VAL A 146 -14.36 9.69 8.26
C VAL A 146 -12.88 9.59 8.63
N GLU A 147 -12.41 8.39 8.94
CA GLU A 147 -11.03 8.12 9.36
C GLU A 147 -10.07 8.08 8.17
N CYS A 148 -10.51 7.52 7.04
CA CYS A 148 -9.69 7.31 5.85
C CYS A 148 -9.74 8.48 4.85
N GLY A 149 -10.79 9.30 4.92
CA GLY A 149 -10.98 10.44 4.03
C GLY A 149 -11.33 10.04 2.59
N ALA A 150 -10.86 10.84 1.64
CA ALA A 150 -11.03 10.60 0.22
C ALA A 150 -9.97 9.61 -0.29
N MET A 151 -10.41 8.65 -1.11
CA MET A 151 -9.61 7.67 -1.80
C MET A 151 -9.89 7.73 -3.30
N TYR A 152 -9.09 7.05 -4.11
CA TYR A 152 -9.23 7.05 -5.55
C TYR A 152 -9.31 5.64 -6.12
N HIS A 153 -10.30 5.42 -6.98
CA HIS A 153 -10.31 4.38 -7.99
C HIS A 153 -9.85 4.99 -9.32
N PHE A 154 -9.57 4.16 -10.32
CA PHE A 154 -9.19 4.65 -11.65
C PHE A 154 -9.91 3.88 -12.73
N ASP A 155 -10.32 4.58 -13.79
CA ASP A 155 -10.78 3.96 -15.02
C ASP A 155 -9.68 4.09 -16.08
N ILE A 156 -9.06 2.97 -16.47
CA ILE A 156 -8.06 2.93 -17.52
C ILE A 156 -8.77 3.16 -18.85
N THR A 157 -8.40 4.23 -19.55
CA THR A 157 -8.96 4.61 -20.84
C THR A 157 -8.13 4.12 -22.02
N GLY A 158 -6.86 3.79 -21.78
CA GLY A 158 -5.99 3.26 -22.79
C GLY A 158 -4.59 2.96 -22.26
N VAL A 159 -3.88 2.14 -23.01
CA VAL A 159 -2.48 1.80 -22.75
C VAL A 159 -1.71 1.79 -24.05
N SER A 160 -0.46 2.24 -24.01
CA SER A 160 0.48 2.16 -25.12
C SER A 160 1.88 1.79 -24.61
N HIS A 161 2.72 1.25 -25.48
CA HIS A 161 4.11 0.90 -25.14
C HIS A 161 5.02 1.17 -26.35
N THR A 162 6.33 1.27 -26.09
CA THR A 162 7.36 1.11 -27.10
C THR A 162 7.60 -0.40 -27.32
N GLY A 163 7.93 -0.83 -28.53
CA GLY A 163 7.95 -2.27 -28.85
C GLY A 163 9.37 -2.80 -29.01
N HIS A 164 10.18 -2.85 -27.93
CA HIS A 164 11.51 -3.45 -27.95
C HIS A 164 11.48 -4.86 -27.35
N ALA A 165 11.14 -4.96 -26.06
CA ALA A 165 10.99 -6.21 -25.30
C ALA A 165 9.52 -6.62 -25.13
N ILE A 166 8.59 -5.67 -25.15
CA ILE A 166 7.16 -5.91 -24.98
C ILE A 166 6.51 -6.05 -26.35
N ASP A 167 5.85 -7.17 -26.59
CA ASP A 167 5.08 -7.44 -27.81
C ASP A 167 3.72 -6.72 -27.81
N SER A 168 3.00 -6.81 -26.69
CA SER A 168 1.72 -6.11 -26.54
C SER A 168 1.33 -5.90 -25.09
N VAL A 169 0.49 -4.89 -24.85
CA VAL A 169 -0.13 -4.64 -23.55
C VAL A 169 -1.65 -4.54 -23.75
N VAL A 170 -2.40 -5.30 -22.96
CA VAL A 170 -3.87 -5.38 -23.06
C VAL A 170 -4.51 -5.00 -21.73
N VAL A 171 -5.51 -4.14 -21.77
CA VAL A 171 -6.35 -3.85 -20.61
C VAL A 171 -7.32 -5.02 -20.41
N ALA A 172 -7.09 -5.80 -19.36
CA ALA A 172 -7.96 -6.93 -18.99
C ALA A 172 -9.15 -6.47 -18.15
N GLN A 173 -8.92 -5.51 -17.25
CA GLN A 173 -9.93 -4.90 -16.40
C GLN A 173 -9.67 -3.39 -16.30
N ALA A 174 -10.53 -2.60 -16.90
CA ALA A 174 -10.35 -1.15 -16.97
C ALA A 174 -10.62 -0.46 -15.62
N HIS A 175 -11.60 -0.95 -14.85
CA HIS A 175 -11.95 -0.38 -13.56
C HIS A 175 -11.01 -0.91 -12.47
N VAL A 176 -10.15 -0.04 -11.93
CA VAL A 176 -9.16 -0.33 -10.90
C VAL A 176 -9.75 0.02 -9.54
N THR A 177 -9.86 -0.98 -8.68
CA THR A 177 -10.38 -0.87 -7.32
C THR A 177 -9.39 -1.48 -6.33
N HIS A 178 -9.73 -1.52 -5.05
CA HIS A 178 -8.94 -2.23 -4.03
C HIS A 178 -9.06 -3.76 -4.10
N VAL A 179 -9.82 -4.28 -5.07
CA VAL A 179 -9.88 -5.72 -5.32
C VAL A 179 -8.62 -6.14 -6.06
N ASP A 180 -7.91 -7.13 -5.51
CA ASP A 180 -6.70 -7.69 -6.11
C ASP A 180 -7.05 -8.50 -7.37
N GLN A 181 -6.86 -7.90 -8.53
CA GLN A 181 -7.17 -8.48 -9.83
C GLN A 181 -6.22 -7.95 -10.91
N VAL A 182 -6.04 -8.75 -11.97
CA VAL A 182 -5.18 -8.36 -13.10
C VAL A 182 -5.91 -7.28 -13.95
N ASN A 183 -5.38 -6.06 -13.92
CA ASN A 183 -5.87 -4.95 -14.74
C ASN A 183 -5.18 -4.91 -16.12
N LEU A 184 -3.88 -5.22 -16.17
CA LEU A 184 -3.09 -5.20 -17.39
C LEU A 184 -2.44 -6.57 -17.65
N ARG A 185 -2.44 -7.00 -18.90
CA ARG A 185 -1.65 -8.15 -19.36
C ARG A 185 -0.55 -7.65 -20.27
N ILE A 186 0.68 -7.95 -19.93
CA ILE A 186 1.88 -7.59 -20.69
C ILE A 186 2.39 -8.87 -21.35
N TYR A 187 2.48 -8.88 -22.66
CA TYR A 187 2.93 -10.03 -23.43
C TYR A 187 4.37 -9.83 -23.86
N LEU A 188 5.20 -10.82 -23.53
CA LEU A 188 6.62 -10.86 -23.90
C LEU A 188 6.83 -11.85 -25.04
N PRO A 189 7.76 -11.59 -25.98
CA PRO A 189 8.08 -12.50 -27.05
C PRO A 189 8.54 -13.86 -26.52
N THR A 190 8.34 -14.89 -27.33
CA THR A 190 8.86 -16.24 -27.05
C THR A 190 10.34 -16.26 -27.39
N ASN A 191 11.21 -16.49 -26.41
CA ASN A 191 12.62 -16.77 -26.63
C ASN A 191 12.81 -18.23 -27.05
#